data_cb8cc8cf6050f5510c916213033bc681
#
_entry.id   cb8cc8cf6050f5510c916213033bc681
#
_cell.length_a   1.000
_cell.length_b   1.000
_cell.length_c   1.000
_cell.angle_alpha   90.00
_cell.angle_beta   90.00
_cell.angle_gamma   90.00
#
_symmetry.space_group_name_H-M   'P 1'
#
loop_
_entity.id
_entity.type
_entity.pdbx_description
1 polymer ?
#
loop_
_entity_poly.entity_id
_entity_poly.type
_entity_poly.pdbx_seq_one_letter_code
_entity_poly.pdbx_strand_id
1 'polypeptide(L)'
;SVSLPMVRPSILYACVLLFFLGLEVFGLMLVLGDPEGNMVLATYLYKLTNKLGTPSYHLMAAVAVVLICITIPLVMLQRRLMRTANRFVTMKGKASQARALPLGKWRWVAGAVVVAWLTVTIGVPLLGVALRAFISNWGVGVSLWDELSLTTFHNIWQQPNLLRAIVNSMAIGIVGGALAVICYLFVGIAMHRKADNVTRFLDYSVLVPRAVPGLLAGLAFLWVFLFVPMWLDQSLKHGWLSALPVADWLREHLIVQLRALRNTIFSVWLAYTVVWMAYGLRLISSTSKR
;
A
#
# COMPACT_ATOMS: atom_id res chain seq x y z
N SER A 1 33.57 16.49 12.81
CA SER A 1 32.18 16.69 13.19
C SER A 1 31.54 15.36 13.54
N VAL A 2 31.07 15.22 14.78
CA VAL A 2 30.52 13.96 15.35
C VAL A 2 29.08 13.72 14.88
N SER A 3 28.37 14.74 14.43
CA SER A 3 26.94 14.66 14.07
C SER A 3 26.64 13.83 12.80
N LEU A 4 27.47 13.93 11.76
CA LEU A 4 27.23 13.22 10.51
C LEU A 4 27.28 11.69 10.65
N PRO A 5 28.25 11.07 11.35
CA PRO A 5 28.27 9.63 11.60
C PRO A 5 27.05 9.12 12.37
N MET A 6 26.52 9.93 13.31
CA MET A 6 25.34 9.56 14.10
C MET A 6 24.04 9.56 13.27
N VAL A 7 23.94 10.42 12.26
CA VAL A 7 22.74 10.51 11.39
C VAL A 7 22.81 9.53 10.22
N ARG A 8 23.99 9.04 9.87
CA ARG A 8 24.21 8.14 8.73
C ARG A 8 23.26 6.92 8.69
N PRO A 9 23.01 6.18 9.80
CA PRO A 9 22.07 5.06 9.78
C PRO A 9 20.64 5.48 9.46
N SER A 10 20.20 6.63 9.96
CA SER A 10 18.86 7.17 9.69
C SER A 10 18.71 7.60 8.23
N ILE A 11 19.74 8.22 7.64
CA ILE A 11 19.76 8.58 6.21
C ILE A 11 19.68 7.31 5.36
N LEU A 12 20.49 6.31 5.63
CA LEU A 12 20.47 5.04 4.89
C LEU A 12 19.09 4.36 4.98
N TYR A 13 18.49 4.37 6.16
CA TYR A 13 17.12 3.87 6.33
C TYR A 13 16.11 4.64 5.48
N ALA A 14 16.17 5.98 5.51
CA ALA A 14 15.29 6.82 4.71
C ALA A 14 15.48 6.57 3.20
N CYS A 15 16.71 6.43 2.72
CA CYS A 15 16.99 6.10 1.33
C CYS A 15 16.36 4.77 0.90
N VAL A 16 16.52 3.73 1.71
CA VAL A 16 15.92 2.41 1.42
C VAL A 16 14.39 2.48 1.47
N LEU A 17 13.83 3.21 2.44
CA LEU A 17 12.38 3.41 2.52
C LEU A 17 11.85 4.14 1.28
N LEU A 18 12.48 5.25 0.88
CA LEU A 18 12.09 6.02 -0.31
C LEU A 18 12.24 5.19 -1.58
N PHE A 19 13.26 4.33 -1.67
CA PHE A 19 13.38 3.41 -2.79
C PHE A 19 12.19 2.45 -2.90
N PHE A 20 11.74 1.86 -1.78
CA PHE A 20 10.54 1.01 -1.79
C PHE A 20 9.28 1.78 -2.16
N LEU A 21 9.09 2.98 -1.60
CA LEU A 21 7.97 3.84 -1.97
C LEU A 21 8.02 4.21 -3.46
N GLY A 22 9.22 4.43 -4.01
CA GLY A 22 9.41 4.68 -5.45
C GLY A 22 9.01 3.50 -6.33
N LEU A 23 9.25 2.26 -5.88
CA LEU A 23 8.78 1.06 -6.60
C LEU A 23 7.25 0.91 -6.59
N GLU A 24 6.59 1.46 -5.58
CA GLU A 24 5.12 1.44 -5.46
C GLU A 24 4.44 2.61 -6.16
N VAL A 25 5.18 3.61 -6.66
CA VAL A 25 4.61 4.76 -7.35
C VAL A 25 3.88 4.28 -8.61
N PHE A 26 2.57 4.32 -8.57
CA PHE A 26 1.70 3.88 -9.66
C PHE A 26 0.84 5.02 -10.20
N GLY A 27 0.00 5.64 -9.37
CA GLY A 27 -1.01 6.59 -9.81
C GLY A 27 -0.41 7.84 -10.46
N LEU A 28 0.64 8.42 -9.88
CA LEU A 28 1.32 9.59 -10.42
C LEU A 28 1.92 9.28 -11.80
N MET A 29 2.59 8.14 -11.93
CA MET A 29 3.23 7.73 -13.18
C MET A 29 2.23 7.29 -14.25
N LEU A 30 1.07 6.78 -13.84
CA LEU A 30 -0.01 6.45 -14.77
C LEU A 30 -0.59 7.74 -15.42
N VAL A 31 -0.69 8.82 -14.65
CA VAL A 31 -1.29 10.07 -15.12
C VAL A 31 -0.29 10.94 -15.88
N LEU A 32 0.93 11.08 -15.35
CA LEU A 32 1.94 12.01 -15.92
C LEU A 32 2.93 11.33 -16.86
N GLY A 33 3.31 10.08 -16.58
CA GLY A 33 4.35 9.39 -17.35
C GLY A 33 3.81 8.62 -18.54
N ASP A 34 2.67 7.97 -18.37
CA ASP A 34 2.10 7.07 -19.37
C ASP A 34 1.75 7.74 -20.71
N PRO A 35 1.15 8.96 -20.75
CA PRO A 35 0.87 9.64 -22.00
C PRO A 35 2.13 9.97 -22.81
N GLU A 36 3.25 10.21 -22.13
CA GLU A 36 4.55 10.53 -22.74
C GLU A 36 5.45 9.29 -22.96
N GLY A 37 4.94 8.09 -22.70
CA GLY A 37 5.68 6.85 -22.86
C GLY A 37 6.67 6.54 -21.72
N ASN A 38 6.76 7.38 -20.71
CA ASN A 38 7.63 7.19 -19.54
C ASN A 38 6.94 6.29 -18.52
N MET A 39 7.12 4.99 -18.67
CA MET A 39 6.49 3.99 -17.79
C MET A 39 7.45 3.53 -16.70
N VAL A 40 6.94 3.41 -15.48
CA VAL A 40 7.59 2.63 -14.42
C VAL A 40 7.05 1.21 -14.40
N LEU A 41 7.75 0.33 -13.69
CA LEU A 41 7.43 -1.10 -13.67
C LEU A 41 5.98 -1.37 -13.23
N ALA A 42 5.47 -0.63 -12.25
CA ALA A 42 4.09 -0.76 -11.78
C ALA A 42 3.06 -0.39 -12.87
N THR A 43 3.29 0.69 -13.61
CA THR A 43 2.40 1.09 -14.73
C THR A 43 2.49 0.13 -15.91
N TYR A 44 3.68 -0.39 -16.19
CA TYR A 44 3.88 -1.40 -17.24
C TYR A 44 3.13 -2.70 -16.92
N LEU A 45 3.24 -3.20 -15.68
CA LEU A 45 2.48 -4.37 -15.22
C LEU A 45 0.97 -4.17 -15.32
N TYR A 46 0.48 -2.99 -14.97
CA TYR A 46 -0.93 -2.66 -15.13
C TYR A 46 -1.38 -2.69 -16.59
N LYS A 47 -0.56 -2.17 -17.51
CA LYS A 47 -0.87 -2.22 -18.95
C LYS A 47 -0.90 -3.65 -19.49
N LEU A 48 0.00 -4.51 -19.04
CA LEU A 48 0.00 -5.93 -19.44
C LEU A 48 -1.30 -6.65 -19.09
N THR A 49 -2.01 -6.19 -18.04
CA THR A 49 -3.31 -6.76 -17.65
C THR A 49 -4.49 -6.12 -18.34
N ASN A 50 -4.44 -4.80 -18.56
CA ASN A 50 -5.66 -4.04 -18.86
C ASN A 50 -5.68 -3.39 -20.25
N LYS A 51 -4.53 -3.18 -20.92
CA LYS A 51 -4.48 -2.34 -22.12
C LYS A 51 -3.73 -2.95 -23.32
N LEU A 52 -2.92 -3.99 -23.14
CA LEU A 52 -2.09 -4.57 -24.22
C LEU A 52 -2.72 -5.83 -24.87
N GLY A 53 -4.03 -5.85 -25.00
CA GLY A 53 -4.75 -6.98 -25.62
C GLY A 53 -5.02 -8.13 -24.64
N THR A 54 -4.68 -9.38 -25.00
CA THR A 54 -4.86 -10.52 -24.11
C THR A 54 -3.93 -10.40 -22.89
N PRO A 55 -4.44 -10.53 -21.64
CA PRO A 55 -3.63 -10.40 -20.45
C PRO A 55 -2.46 -11.39 -20.42
N SER A 56 -1.23 -10.88 -20.34
CA SER A 56 -0.01 -11.71 -20.30
C SER A 56 0.36 -12.09 -18.87
N TYR A 57 -0.44 -12.95 -18.24
CA TYR A 57 -0.20 -13.37 -16.84
C TYR A 57 1.17 -14.03 -16.62
N HIS A 58 1.70 -14.76 -17.62
CA HIS A 58 3.01 -15.40 -17.53
C HIS A 58 4.14 -14.36 -17.43
N LEU A 59 4.10 -13.32 -18.27
CA LEU A 59 5.09 -12.23 -18.22
C LEU A 59 5.00 -11.46 -16.91
N MET A 60 3.78 -11.21 -16.42
CA MET A 60 3.57 -10.58 -15.13
C MET A 60 4.14 -11.39 -13.97
N ALA A 61 3.94 -12.73 -13.99
CA ALA A 61 4.50 -13.62 -12.99
C ALA A 61 6.04 -13.59 -13.01
N ALA A 62 6.65 -13.62 -14.20
CA ALA A 62 8.10 -13.52 -14.35
C ALA A 62 8.65 -12.21 -13.77
N VAL A 63 8.02 -11.08 -14.10
CA VAL A 63 8.41 -9.76 -13.57
C VAL A 63 8.20 -9.68 -12.05
N ALA A 64 7.11 -10.28 -11.53
CA ALA A 64 6.86 -10.37 -10.10
C ALA A 64 7.99 -11.13 -9.37
N VAL A 65 8.44 -12.26 -9.91
CA VAL A 65 9.57 -13.05 -9.37
C VAL A 65 10.85 -12.22 -9.38
N VAL A 66 11.16 -11.52 -10.46
CA VAL A 66 12.33 -10.63 -10.54
C VAL A 66 12.27 -9.54 -9.47
N LEU A 67 11.10 -8.91 -9.29
CA LEU A 67 10.92 -7.90 -8.23
C LEU A 67 11.10 -8.47 -6.83
N ILE A 68 10.56 -9.65 -6.56
CA ILE A 68 10.75 -10.33 -5.28
C ILE A 68 12.24 -10.62 -5.05
N CYS A 69 12.96 -11.10 -6.07
CA CYS A 69 14.39 -11.35 -6.00
C CYS A 69 15.21 -10.08 -5.70
N ILE A 70 14.78 -8.92 -6.17
CA ILE A 70 15.39 -7.61 -5.86
C ILE A 70 14.99 -7.14 -4.46
N THR A 71 13.72 -7.28 -4.11
CA THR A 71 13.14 -6.74 -2.88
C THR A 71 13.64 -7.46 -1.63
N ILE A 72 13.75 -8.80 -1.65
CA ILE A 72 14.20 -9.59 -0.50
C ILE A 72 15.59 -9.18 -0.01
N PRO A 73 16.64 -9.11 -0.86
CA PRO A 73 17.96 -8.65 -0.43
C PRO A 73 17.96 -7.22 0.13
N LEU A 74 17.17 -6.33 -0.47
CA LEU A 74 17.03 -4.94 0.00
C LEU A 74 16.37 -4.87 1.38
N VAL A 75 15.32 -5.66 1.63
CA VAL A 75 14.72 -5.77 2.97
C VAL A 75 15.70 -6.35 3.99
N MET A 76 16.50 -7.34 3.59
CA MET A 76 17.54 -7.88 4.46
C MET A 76 18.61 -6.83 4.78
N LEU A 77 19.01 -6.04 3.78
CA LEU A 77 19.96 -4.93 3.95
C LEU A 77 19.35 -3.87 4.89
N GLN A 78 18.11 -3.47 4.69
CA GLN A 78 17.39 -2.54 5.57
C GLN A 78 17.37 -3.03 7.01
N ARG A 79 17.08 -4.31 7.25
CA ARG A 79 17.09 -4.91 8.60
C ARG A 79 18.48 -4.88 9.23
N ARG A 80 19.53 -5.17 8.46
CA ARG A 80 20.93 -5.10 8.95
C ARG A 80 21.28 -3.66 9.36
N LEU A 81 20.94 -2.68 8.53
CA LEU A 81 21.16 -1.26 8.82
C LEU A 81 20.40 -0.80 10.07
N MET A 82 19.13 -1.21 10.22
CA MET A 82 18.31 -0.92 11.41
C MET A 82 18.88 -1.54 12.68
N ARG A 83 19.37 -2.78 12.61
CA ARG A 83 20.00 -3.45 13.77
C ARG A 83 21.24 -2.69 14.25
N THR A 84 22.00 -2.13 13.32
CA THR A 84 23.18 -1.30 13.64
C THR A 84 22.76 0.06 14.20
N ALA A 85 21.70 0.67 13.68
CA ALA A 85 21.17 1.95 14.18
C ALA A 85 20.70 1.87 15.65
N ASN A 86 20.12 0.74 16.07
CA ASN A 86 19.68 0.55 17.45
C ASN A 86 20.85 0.53 18.46
N ARG A 87 22.08 0.32 18.03
CA ARG A 87 23.27 0.44 18.89
C ARG A 87 23.64 1.90 19.22
N PHE A 88 23.15 2.85 18.41
CA PHE A 88 23.39 4.29 18.61
C PHE A 88 22.23 5.00 19.31
N VAL A 89 21.16 4.27 19.67
CA VAL A 89 20.12 4.79 20.56
C VAL A 89 20.75 4.87 21.95
N THR A 90 21.12 6.07 22.34
CA THR A 90 21.60 6.38 23.69
C THR A 90 20.60 5.85 24.70
N MET A 91 21.13 5.16 25.73
CA MET A 91 20.37 4.66 26.88
C MET A 91 19.40 5.74 27.37
N LYS A 92 18.22 5.33 27.83
CA LYS A 92 17.18 6.17 28.44
C LYS A 92 17.75 7.09 29.56
N GLY A 93 18.46 8.11 29.16
CA GLY A 93 18.75 9.27 30.00
C GLY A 93 17.70 10.31 29.64
N LYS A 94 17.26 11.12 30.66
CA LYS A 94 16.32 12.24 30.57
C LYS A 94 16.29 12.80 29.14
N ALA A 95 15.11 12.80 28.51
CA ALA A 95 14.92 13.31 27.16
C ALA A 95 15.75 14.60 27.02
N SER A 96 16.82 14.52 26.24
CA SER A 96 17.61 15.71 25.90
C SER A 96 16.61 16.65 25.25
N GLN A 97 16.22 17.69 25.98
CA GLN A 97 15.42 18.74 25.40
C GLN A 97 16.14 19.17 24.12
N ALA A 98 15.53 18.95 23.00
CA ALA A 98 16.07 19.38 21.73
C ALA A 98 16.37 20.88 21.85
N ARG A 99 17.65 21.21 22.01
CA ARG A 99 18.08 22.60 22.17
C ARG A 99 17.82 23.25 20.82
N ALA A 100 16.72 24.03 20.79
CA ALA A 100 16.38 24.80 19.60
C ALA A 100 17.58 25.69 19.25
N LEU A 101 18.19 25.47 18.11
CA LEU A 101 19.25 26.36 17.61
C LEU A 101 18.62 27.71 17.29
N PRO A 102 19.02 28.80 17.96
CA PRO A 102 18.47 30.13 17.68
C PRO A 102 19.00 30.60 16.32
N LEU A 103 18.18 30.50 15.31
CA LEU A 103 18.51 30.99 13.96
C LEU A 103 18.50 32.54 13.87
N GLY A 104 18.15 33.25 14.92
CA GLY A 104 18.07 34.69 14.89
C GLY A 104 17.18 35.26 13.79
N LYS A 105 17.64 36.25 13.03
CA LYS A 105 16.90 36.82 11.90
C LYS A 105 16.73 35.84 10.73
N TRP A 106 17.61 34.85 10.60
CA TRP A 106 17.55 33.83 9.53
C TRP A 106 16.34 32.88 9.63
N ARG A 107 15.67 32.84 10.79
CA ARG A 107 14.42 32.07 10.95
C ARG A 107 13.35 32.46 9.92
N TRP A 108 13.25 33.75 9.59
CA TRP A 108 12.26 34.23 8.65
C TRP A 108 12.60 33.82 7.21
N VAL A 109 13.89 33.87 6.84
CA VAL A 109 14.36 33.42 5.53
C VAL A 109 14.15 31.90 5.41
N ALA A 110 14.58 31.12 6.40
CA ALA A 110 14.38 29.67 6.39
C ALA A 110 12.88 29.32 6.36
N GLY A 111 12.06 30.03 7.12
CA GLY A 111 10.60 29.86 7.14
C GLY A 111 9.99 30.17 5.75
N ALA A 112 10.39 31.27 5.12
CA ALA A 112 9.93 31.66 3.80
C ALA A 112 10.30 30.62 2.73
N VAL A 113 11.51 30.06 2.76
CA VAL A 113 11.94 28.99 1.85
C VAL A 113 11.09 27.73 2.03
N VAL A 114 10.82 27.31 3.28
CA VAL A 114 9.98 26.15 3.55
C VAL A 114 8.54 26.41 3.08
N VAL A 115 7.96 27.56 3.37
CA VAL A 115 6.60 27.91 2.92
C VAL A 115 6.54 27.96 1.41
N ALA A 116 7.50 28.60 0.72
CA ALA A 116 7.56 28.65 -0.72
C ALA A 116 7.64 27.21 -1.33
N TRP A 117 8.48 26.38 -0.77
CA TRP A 117 8.58 24.97 -1.16
C TRP A 117 7.26 24.23 -1.01
N LEU A 118 6.60 24.35 0.15
CA LEU A 118 5.30 23.71 0.40
C LEU A 118 4.21 24.26 -0.53
N THR A 119 4.23 25.57 -0.80
CA THR A 119 3.27 26.18 -1.70
C THR A 119 3.45 25.65 -3.13
N VAL A 120 4.67 25.54 -3.61
CA VAL A 120 4.94 25.01 -4.96
C VAL A 120 4.64 23.52 -5.06
N THR A 121 5.05 22.73 -4.08
CA THR A 121 4.93 21.26 -4.15
C THR A 121 3.54 20.74 -3.79
N ILE A 122 2.81 21.45 -2.96
CA ILE A 122 1.48 21.03 -2.48
C ILE A 122 0.40 22.01 -2.93
N GLY A 123 0.61 23.31 -2.70
CA GLY A 123 -0.39 24.34 -2.95
C GLY A 123 -0.75 24.45 -4.43
N VAL A 124 0.25 24.54 -5.30
CA VAL A 124 0.00 24.68 -6.76
C VAL A 124 -0.74 23.47 -7.34
N PRO A 125 -0.34 22.21 -7.07
CA PRO A 125 -1.11 21.05 -7.54
C PRO A 125 -2.53 20.99 -6.98
N LEU A 126 -2.73 21.29 -5.70
CA LEU A 126 -4.07 21.32 -5.11
C LEU A 126 -4.97 22.39 -5.72
N LEU A 127 -4.42 23.59 -5.94
CA LEU A 127 -5.14 24.66 -6.63
C LEU A 127 -5.46 24.27 -8.07
N GLY A 128 -4.54 23.61 -8.77
CA GLY A 128 -4.78 23.10 -10.11
C GLY A 128 -5.93 22.11 -10.19
N VAL A 129 -5.98 21.15 -9.26
CA VAL A 129 -7.08 20.19 -9.14
C VAL A 129 -8.39 20.88 -8.80
N ALA A 130 -8.36 21.81 -7.82
CA ALA A 130 -9.54 22.58 -7.43
C ALA A 130 -10.09 23.40 -8.60
N LEU A 131 -9.24 24.18 -9.29
CA LEU A 131 -9.65 24.95 -10.46
C LEU A 131 -10.22 24.06 -11.55
N ARG A 132 -9.58 22.91 -11.82
CA ARG A 132 -10.07 21.96 -12.84
C ARG A 132 -11.43 21.38 -12.51
N ALA A 133 -11.76 21.24 -11.23
CA ALA A 133 -13.07 20.75 -10.79
C ALA A 133 -14.20 21.76 -11.07
N PHE A 134 -13.88 23.06 -11.04
CA PHE A 134 -14.85 24.15 -11.29
C PHE A 134 -14.89 24.63 -12.75
N ILE A 135 -13.97 24.24 -13.60
CA ILE A 135 -13.90 24.68 -15.00
C ILE A 135 -14.39 23.57 -15.91
N SER A 136 -15.43 23.87 -16.71
CA SER A 136 -16.06 22.91 -17.63
C SER A 136 -15.14 22.58 -18.79
N ASN A 137 -14.60 23.60 -19.47
CA ASN A 137 -13.73 23.45 -20.63
C ASN A 137 -12.35 24.06 -20.36
N TRP A 138 -11.31 23.27 -20.59
CA TRP A 138 -9.92 23.67 -20.38
C TRP A 138 -9.17 23.61 -21.72
N GLY A 139 -8.63 24.76 -22.18
CA GLY A 139 -7.88 24.80 -23.41
C GLY A 139 -7.26 26.17 -23.70
N VAL A 140 -6.42 26.22 -24.72
CA VAL A 140 -5.79 27.46 -25.17
C VAL A 140 -6.87 28.39 -25.74
N GLY A 141 -6.94 29.66 -25.26
CA GLY A 141 -7.91 30.64 -25.70
C GLY A 141 -9.26 30.61 -24.95
N VAL A 142 -9.42 29.77 -23.97
CA VAL A 142 -10.63 29.70 -23.11
C VAL A 142 -10.46 30.64 -21.92
N SER A 143 -11.43 31.53 -21.69
CA SER A 143 -11.49 32.38 -20.50
C SER A 143 -11.90 31.54 -19.30
N LEU A 144 -11.01 31.42 -18.31
CA LEU A 144 -11.24 30.60 -17.12
C LEU A 144 -12.44 31.08 -16.29
N TRP A 145 -12.72 32.37 -16.34
CA TRP A 145 -13.80 32.99 -15.56
C TRP A 145 -15.18 32.72 -16.15
N ASP A 146 -15.29 32.64 -17.48
CA ASP A 146 -16.54 32.37 -18.17
C ASP A 146 -16.95 30.91 -18.12
N GLU A 147 -15.98 30.00 -17.87
CA GLU A 147 -16.17 28.54 -17.81
C GLU A 147 -16.34 28.01 -16.37
N LEU A 148 -16.43 28.90 -15.38
CA LEU A 148 -16.69 28.49 -14.00
C LEU A 148 -18.08 27.89 -13.88
N SER A 149 -18.17 26.62 -13.49
CA SER A 149 -19.43 25.88 -13.40
C SER A 149 -19.38 24.83 -12.27
N LEU A 150 -20.54 24.62 -11.65
CA LEU A 150 -20.78 23.53 -10.71
C LEU A 150 -21.32 22.26 -11.39
N THR A 151 -21.43 22.26 -12.70
CA THR A 151 -22.00 21.16 -13.47
C THR A 151 -21.24 19.85 -13.24
N THR A 152 -19.90 19.91 -13.09
CA THR A 152 -19.08 18.74 -12.79
C THR A 152 -19.52 18.08 -11.48
N PHE A 153 -19.80 18.87 -10.44
CA PHE A 153 -20.27 18.35 -9.16
C PHE A 153 -21.69 17.78 -9.24
N HIS A 154 -22.55 18.41 -10.03
CA HIS A 154 -23.89 17.88 -10.27
C HIS A 154 -23.84 16.53 -11.01
N ASN A 155 -22.96 16.39 -12.00
CA ASN A 155 -22.76 15.15 -12.76
C ASN A 155 -22.25 13.98 -11.90
N ILE A 156 -21.57 14.24 -10.78
CA ILE A 156 -21.15 13.20 -9.83
C ILE A 156 -22.36 12.39 -9.34
N TRP A 157 -23.45 13.08 -8.99
CA TRP A 157 -24.67 12.44 -8.48
C TRP A 157 -25.43 11.65 -9.55
N GLN A 158 -25.19 11.94 -10.81
CA GLN A 158 -25.81 11.24 -11.94
C GLN A 158 -25.03 9.99 -12.38
N GLN A 159 -23.83 9.76 -11.82
CA GLN A 159 -22.98 8.61 -12.16
C GLN A 159 -23.07 7.50 -11.10
N PRO A 160 -23.91 6.46 -11.30
CA PRO A 160 -24.11 5.42 -10.29
C PRO A 160 -22.83 4.63 -9.98
N ASN A 161 -21.95 4.45 -10.96
CA ASN A 161 -20.68 3.75 -10.76
C ASN A 161 -19.72 4.55 -9.86
N LEU A 162 -19.70 5.87 -9.99
CA LEU A 162 -18.88 6.75 -9.16
C LEU A 162 -19.39 6.77 -7.72
N LEU A 163 -20.71 6.90 -7.53
CA LEU A 163 -21.33 6.85 -6.20
C LEU A 163 -21.08 5.51 -5.52
N ARG A 164 -21.20 4.41 -6.26
CA ARG A 164 -20.86 3.07 -5.75
C ARG A 164 -19.38 2.97 -5.34
N ALA A 165 -18.47 3.53 -6.15
CA ALA A 165 -17.05 3.54 -5.82
C ALA A 165 -16.76 4.34 -4.53
N ILE A 166 -17.42 5.50 -4.35
CA ILE A 166 -17.31 6.30 -3.12
C ILE A 166 -17.80 5.51 -1.92
N VAL A 167 -19.02 4.93 -2.00
CA VAL A 167 -19.59 4.12 -0.91
C VAL A 167 -18.72 2.93 -0.57
N ASN A 168 -18.20 2.21 -1.56
CA ASN A 168 -17.30 1.08 -1.36
C ASN A 168 -16.01 1.51 -0.67
N SER A 169 -15.43 2.64 -1.08
CA SER A 169 -14.20 3.16 -0.45
C SER A 169 -14.44 3.57 1.01
N MET A 170 -15.56 4.20 1.30
CA MET A 170 -15.96 4.55 2.68
C MET A 170 -16.23 3.30 3.51
N ALA A 171 -16.91 2.30 2.96
CA ALA A 171 -17.18 1.04 3.65
C ALA A 171 -15.88 0.30 3.99
N ILE A 172 -14.94 0.18 3.04
CA ILE A 172 -13.61 -0.41 3.31
C ILE A 172 -12.85 0.41 4.35
N GLY A 173 -12.84 1.73 4.23
CA GLY A 173 -12.10 2.60 5.13
C GLY A 173 -12.63 2.56 6.57
N ILE A 174 -13.93 2.70 6.76
CA ILE A 174 -14.56 2.81 8.08
C ILE A 174 -14.81 1.41 8.68
N VAL A 175 -15.65 0.63 8.02
CA VAL A 175 -16.05 -0.70 8.55
C VAL A 175 -14.90 -1.69 8.41
N GLY A 176 -14.29 -1.76 7.23
CA GLY A 176 -13.16 -2.62 6.96
C GLY A 176 -11.94 -2.30 7.83
N GLY A 177 -11.66 -1.01 8.04
CA GLY A 177 -10.60 -0.55 8.93
C GLY A 177 -10.83 -0.95 10.38
N ALA A 178 -12.05 -0.77 10.90
CA ALA A 178 -12.41 -1.21 12.26
C ALA A 178 -12.24 -2.73 12.43
N LEU A 179 -12.74 -3.52 11.48
CA LEU A 179 -12.60 -4.98 11.50
C LEU A 179 -11.13 -5.40 11.39
N ALA A 180 -10.33 -4.73 10.55
CA ALA A 180 -8.90 -5.00 10.43
C ALA A 180 -8.17 -4.75 11.77
N VAL A 181 -8.46 -3.66 12.48
CA VAL A 181 -7.89 -3.37 13.80
C VAL A 181 -8.24 -4.47 14.80
N ILE A 182 -9.48 -4.95 14.80
CA ILE A 182 -9.90 -6.08 15.66
C ILE A 182 -9.10 -7.34 15.32
N CYS A 183 -8.94 -7.67 14.04
CA CYS A 183 -8.10 -8.79 13.60
C CYS A 183 -6.64 -8.62 14.06
N TYR A 184 -6.08 -7.42 13.93
CA TYR A 184 -4.70 -7.15 14.36
C TYR A 184 -4.54 -7.23 15.87
N LEU A 185 -5.56 -6.85 16.65
CA LEU A 185 -5.56 -7.02 18.10
C LEU A 185 -5.49 -8.51 18.48
N PHE A 186 -6.32 -9.36 17.88
CA PHE A 186 -6.29 -10.79 18.14
C PHE A 186 -4.93 -11.42 17.80
N VAL A 187 -4.40 -11.09 16.60
CA VAL A 187 -3.07 -11.56 16.19
C VAL A 187 -1.98 -11.03 17.12
N GLY A 188 -2.03 -9.76 17.49
CA GLY A 188 -1.08 -9.13 18.42
C GLY A 188 -1.09 -9.80 19.81
N ILE A 189 -2.26 -10.07 20.36
CA ILE A 189 -2.40 -10.79 21.65
C ILE A 189 -1.85 -12.22 21.53
N ALA A 190 -2.17 -12.94 20.46
CA ALA A 190 -1.66 -14.28 20.23
C ALA A 190 -0.14 -14.31 20.14
N MET A 191 0.47 -13.33 19.49
CA MET A 191 1.93 -13.20 19.34
C MET A 191 2.64 -12.83 20.65
N HIS A 192 1.98 -12.14 21.58
CA HIS A 192 2.59 -11.72 22.84
C HIS A 192 2.48 -12.75 23.99
N ARG A 193 1.58 -13.73 23.87
CA ARG A 193 1.32 -14.70 24.94
C ARG A 193 2.42 -15.76 25.12
N LYS A 194 3.17 -16.10 24.09
CA LYS A 194 4.26 -17.10 24.17
C LYS A 194 5.42 -16.69 23.23
N ALA A 195 6.63 -16.62 23.77
CA ALA A 195 7.86 -16.44 22.98
C ALA A 195 8.29 -17.78 22.37
N ASP A 196 7.44 -18.36 21.51
CA ASP A 196 7.68 -19.64 20.87
C ASP A 196 8.18 -19.49 19.44
N ASN A 197 8.69 -20.55 18.83
CA ASN A 197 9.13 -20.55 17.44
C ASN A 197 8.02 -20.17 16.47
N VAL A 198 6.76 -20.52 16.79
CA VAL A 198 5.56 -20.13 16.05
C VAL A 198 5.39 -18.62 16.04
N THR A 199 5.58 -17.94 17.15
CA THR A 199 5.51 -16.48 17.27
C THR A 199 6.58 -15.80 16.42
N ARG A 200 7.82 -16.33 16.42
CA ARG A 200 8.89 -15.83 15.56
C ARG A 200 8.57 -16.01 14.08
N PHE A 201 8.03 -17.16 13.70
CA PHE A 201 7.58 -17.40 12.32
C PHE A 201 6.48 -16.43 11.91
N LEU A 202 5.48 -16.19 12.76
CA LEU A 202 4.43 -15.20 12.53
C LEU A 202 5.00 -13.79 12.40
N ASP A 203 5.95 -13.38 13.25
CA ASP A 203 6.63 -12.09 13.15
C ASP A 203 7.30 -11.88 11.77
N TYR A 204 7.92 -12.92 11.24
CA TYR A 204 8.53 -12.87 9.91
C TYR A 204 7.47 -12.86 8.80
N SER A 205 6.44 -13.71 8.93
CA SER A 205 5.36 -13.83 7.94
C SER A 205 4.56 -12.53 7.77
N VAL A 206 4.31 -11.82 8.88
CA VAL A 206 3.63 -10.51 8.86
C VAL A 206 4.43 -9.44 8.11
N LEU A 207 5.76 -9.56 8.05
CA LEU A 207 6.62 -8.60 7.37
C LEU A 207 6.75 -8.87 5.85
N VAL A 208 6.46 -10.09 5.40
CA VAL A 208 6.57 -10.47 3.98
C VAL A 208 5.65 -9.66 3.07
N PRO A 209 4.35 -9.46 3.37
CA PRO A 209 3.46 -8.68 2.52
C PRO A 209 3.94 -7.24 2.31
N ARG A 210 4.62 -6.65 3.30
CA ARG A 210 5.19 -5.31 3.19
C ARG A 210 6.38 -5.22 2.23
N ALA A 211 7.07 -6.33 2.00
CA ALA A 211 8.20 -6.39 1.09
C ALA A 211 7.77 -6.47 -0.38
N VAL A 212 6.49 -6.75 -0.61
CA VAL A 212 5.91 -6.90 -1.95
C VAL A 212 5.22 -5.59 -2.34
N PRO A 213 5.55 -4.99 -3.49
CA PRO A 213 4.83 -3.83 -4.02
C PRO A 213 3.32 -4.09 -4.10
N GLY A 214 2.50 -3.07 -3.75
CA GLY A 214 1.05 -3.22 -3.59
C GLY A 214 0.34 -3.79 -4.83
N LEU A 215 0.77 -3.42 -6.03
CA LEU A 215 0.24 -3.98 -7.27
C LEU A 215 0.48 -5.49 -7.38
N LEU A 216 1.69 -5.96 -7.03
CA LEU A 216 2.03 -7.38 -7.05
C LEU A 216 1.28 -8.16 -5.97
N ALA A 217 1.10 -7.57 -4.79
CA ALA A 217 0.27 -8.14 -3.74
C ALA A 217 -1.18 -8.32 -4.24
N GLY A 218 -1.74 -7.30 -4.91
CA GLY A 218 -3.06 -7.39 -5.53
C GLY A 218 -3.19 -8.52 -6.55
N LEU A 219 -2.17 -8.69 -7.41
CA LEU A 219 -2.11 -9.80 -8.35
C LEU A 219 -1.99 -11.17 -7.68
N ALA A 220 -1.17 -11.26 -6.64
CA ALA A 220 -1.03 -12.50 -5.87
C ALA A 220 -2.38 -12.90 -5.25
N PHE A 221 -3.12 -11.96 -4.67
CA PHE A 221 -4.46 -12.21 -4.15
C PHE A 221 -5.45 -12.58 -5.26
N LEU A 222 -5.40 -11.91 -6.42
CA LEU A 222 -6.23 -12.30 -7.57
C LEU A 222 -5.98 -13.76 -7.94
N TRP A 223 -4.72 -14.19 -8.00
CA TRP A 223 -4.38 -15.57 -8.33
C TRP A 223 -4.81 -16.55 -7.24
N VAL A 224 -4.67 -16.20 -5.97
CA VAL A 224 -5.19 -17.02 -4.87
C VAL A 224 -6.69 -17.23 -5.03
N PHE A 225 -7.47 -16.17 -5.27
CA PHE A 225 -8.92 -16.27 -5.45
C PHE A 225 -9.34 -16.98 -6.76
N LEU A 226 -8.47 -17.03 -7.77
CA LEU A 226 -8.71 -17.77 -9.00
C LEU A 226 -8.33 -19.25 -8.89
N PHE A 227 -7.09 -19.51 -8.46
CA PHE A 227 -6.51 -20.86 -8.55
C PHE A 227 -6.85 -21.73 -7.35
N VAL A 228 -6.97 -21.18 -6.13
CA VAL A 228 -7.26 -21.99 -4.95
C VAL A 228 -8.63 -22.69 -5.06
N PRO A 229 -9.73 -21.99 -5.41
CA PRO A 229 -11.01 -22.67 -5.61
C PRO A 229 -10.99 -23.68 -6.75
N MET A 230 -10.25 -23.39 -7.82
CA MET A 230 -10.12 -24.30 -8.96
C MET A 230 -9.33 -25.56 -8.58
N TRP A 231 -8.21 -25.38 -7.89
CA TRP A 231 -7.38 -26.49 -7.41
C TRP A 231 -8.12 -27.36 -6.39
N LEU A 232 -8.86 -26.74 -5.45
CA LEU A 232 -9.68 -27.44 -4.49
C LEU A 232 -10.78 -28.25 -5.19
N ASP A 233 -11.49 -27.67 -6.15
CA ASP A 233 -12.54 -28.37 -6.93
C ASP A 233 -11.96 -29.60 -7.64
N GLN A 234 -10.80 -29.44 -8.27
CA GLN A 234 -10.13 -30.53 -8.96
C GLN A 234 -9.63 -31.62 -7.99
N SER A 235 -9.09 -31.24 -6.85
CA SER A 235 -8.62 -32.17 -5.83
C SER A 235 -9.76 -32.93 -5.15
N LEU A 236 -10.92 -32.30 -4.97
CA LEU A 236 -12.14 -32.92 -4.45
C LEU A 236 -12.83 -33.81 -5.50
N LYS A 237 -12.64 -33.56 -6.79
CA LYS A 237 -13.22 -34.41 -7.87
C LYS A 237 -12.39 -35.64 -8.16
N HIS A 238 -11.09 -35.47 -8.37
CA HIS A 238 -10.22 -36.51 -8.94
C HIS A 238 -8.92 -36.71 -8.14
N GLY A 239 -8.72 -35.91 -7.08
CA GLY A 239 -7.51 -35.93 -6.27
C GLY A 239 -7.65 -36.75 -4.97
N TRP A 240 -6.64 -36.65 -4.12
CA TRP A 240 -6.57 -37.31 -2.82
C TRP A 240 -7.69 -36.89 -1.84
N LEU A 241 -8.33 -35.74 -2.04
CA LEU A 241 -9.45 -35.26 -1.26
C LEU A 241 -10.80 -35.89 -1.66
N SER A 242 -10.87 -36.56 -2.81
CA SER A 242 -12.12 -37.22 -3.27
C SER A 242 -12.55 -38.38 -2.37
N ALA A 243 -11.62 -38.95 -1.60
CA ALA A 243 -11.91 -40.02 -0.64
C ALA A 243 -12.62 -39.52 0.64
N LEU A 244 -12.75 -38.21 0.85
CA LEU A 244 -13.44 -37.66 2.01
C LEU A 244 -14.96 -37.83 1.88
N PRO A 245 -15.67 -38.29 2.91
CA PRO A 245 -17.13 -38.51 2.88
C PRO A 245 -17.92 -37.19 2.68
N VAL A 246 -17.26 -36.04 2.88
CA VAL A 246 -17.84 -34.69 2.74
C VAL A 246 -17.39 -33.98 1.45
N ALA A 247 -16.70 -34.66 0.53
CA ALA A 247 -16.11 -34.04 -0.65
C ALA A 247 -17.15 -33.34 -1.54
N ASP A 248 -18.27 -33.98 -1.81
CA ASP A 248 -19.33 -33.41 -2.65
C ASP A 248 -20.03 -32.23 -1.99
N TRP A 249 -20.29 -32.31 -0.69
CA TRP A 249 -20.85 -31.21 0.08
C TRP A 249 -19.91 -29.98 0.10
N LEU A 250 -18.60 -30.20 0.29
CA LEU A 250 -17.59 -29.14 0.24
C LEU A 250 -17.54 -28.48 -1.14
N ARG A 251 -17.68 -29.25 -2.22
CA ARG A 251 -17.72 -28.72 -3.58
C ARG A 251 -18.94 -27.83 -3.80
N GLU A 252 -20.10 -28.30 -3.43
CA GLU A 252 -21.36 -27.56 -3.68
C GLU A 252 -21.47 -26.28 -2.84
N HIS A 253 -20.98 -26.31 -1.59
CA HIS A 253 -21.18 -25.18 -0.68
C HIS A 253 -19.92 -24.30 -0.56
N LEU A 254 -18.77 -24.88 -0.24
CA LEU A 254 -17.56 -24.11 0.03
C LEU A 254 -16.96 -23.49 -1.23
N ILE A 255 -16.84 -24.28 -2.32
CA ILE A 255 -16.19 -23.79 -3.54
C ILE A 255 -17.04 -22.74 -4.24
N VAL A 256 -18.35 -22.91 -4.26
CA VAL A 256 -19.27 -21.91 -4.82
C VAL A 256 -19.15 -20.59 -4.07
N GLN A 257 -19.11 -20.63 -2.74
CA GLN A 257 -18.92 -19.45 -1.91
C GLN A 257 -17.55 -18.80 -2.11
N LEU A 258 -16.46 -19.58 -2.19
CA LEU A 258 -15.11 -19.06 -2.44
C LEU A 258 -15.02 -18.36 -3.80
N ARG A 259 -15.67 -18.91 -4.84
CA ARG A 259 -15.75 -18.26 -6.15
C ARG A 259 -16.57 -16.98 -6.12
N ALA A 260 -17.67 -16.95 -5.37
CA ALA A 260 -18.51 -15.78 -5.20
C ALA A 260 -17.78 -14.65 -4.46
N LEU A 261 -17.00 -14.98 -3.42
CA LEU A 261 -16.22 -14.02 -2.63
C LEU A 261 -15.27 -13.16 -3.47
N ARG A 262 -14.71 -13.72 -4.54
CA ARG A 262 -13.82 -12.98 -5.45
C ARG A 262 -14.47 -11.71 -6.01
N ASN A 263 -15.75 -11.76 -6.32
CA ASN A 263 -16.48 -10.66 -6.95
C ASN A 263 -17.08 -9.68 -5.93
N THR A 264 -16.73 -9.82 -4.66
CA THR A 264 -17.24 -8.97 -3.58
C THR A 264 -16.17 -8.00 -3.07
N ILE A 265 -16.63 -6.95 -2.39
CA ILE A 265 -15.77 -6.01 -1.68
C ILE A 265 -14.94 -6.68 -0.57
N PHE A 266 -15.38 -7.84 -0.09
CA PHE A 266 -14.69 -8.61 0.94
C PHE A 266 -13.32 -9.10 0.49
N SER A 267 -13.16 -9.53 -0.77
CA SER A 267 -11.85 -9.93 -1.31
C SER A 267 -10.83 -8.79 -1.30
N VAL A 268 -11.29 -7.58 -1.63
CA VAL A 268 -10.47 -6.36 -1.59
C VAL A 268 -10.10 -6.01 -0.15
N TRP A 269 -11.07 -6.08 0.77
CA TRP A 269 -10.84 -5.86 2.19
C TRP A 269 -9.84 -6.85 2.79
N LEU A 270 -9.95 -8.14 2.44
CA LEU A 270 -9.02 -9.18 2.91
C LEU A 270 -7.60 -8.90 2.42
N ALA A 271 -7.43 -8.62 1.14
CA ALA A 271 -6.13 -8.27 0.56
C ALA A 271 -5.52 -7.05 1.25
N TYR A 272 -6.31 -5.99 1.43
CA TYR A 272 -5.90 -4.77 2.12
C TYR A 272 -5.49 -5.05 3.57
N THR A 273 -6.29 -5.82 4.31
CA THR A 273 -6.02 -6.18 5.70
C THR A 273 -4.70 -6.94 5.83
N VAL A 274 -4.42 -7.90 4.95
CA VAL A 274 -3.16 -8.68 4.99
C VAL A 274 -1.96 -7.80 4.62
N VAL A 275 -2.05 -6.99 3.58
CA VAL A 275 -0.95 -6.11 3.15
C VAL A 275 -0.57 -5.09 4.24
N TRP A 276 -1.56 -4.52 4.92
CA TRP A 276 -1.34 -3.50 5.95
C TRP A 276 -1.16 -4.06 7.37
N MET A 277 -1.24 -5.38 7.55
CA MET A 277 -1.13 -6.04 8.86
C MET A 277 0.18 -5.69 9.59
N ALA A 278 1.30 -5.59 8.87
CA ALA A 278 2.59 -5.22 9.47
C ALA A 278 2.60 -3.84 10.13
N TYR A 279 1.87 -2.89 9.56
CA TYR A 279 1.73 -1.55 10.13
C TYR A 279 0.81 -1.56 11.34
N GLY A 280 -0.36 -2.21 11.23
CA GLY A 280 -1.34 -2.31 12.31
C GLY A 280 -0.77 -2.99 13.55
N LEU A 281 -0.08 -4.11 13.40
CA LEU A 281 0.54 -4.84 14.51
C LEU A 281 1.66 -4.03 15.19
N ARG A 282 2.44 -3.26 14.44
CA ARG A 282 3.47 -2.39 15.05
C ARG A 282 2.87 -1.27 15.90
N LEU A 283 1.79 -0.65 15.44
CA LEU A 283 1.08 0.36 16.23
C LEU A 283 0.57 -0.23 17.53
N ILE A 284 -0.10 -1.38 17.49
CA ILE A 284 -0.63 -2.08 18.66
C ILE A 284 0.49 -2.49 19.61
N SER A 285 1.58 -3.10 19.09
CA SER A 285 2.70 -3.54 19.92
C SER A 285 3.47 -2.39 20.57
N SER A 286 3.49 -1.21 19.96
CA SER A 286 4.13 -0.02 20.54
C SER A 286 3.37 0.51 21.75
N THR A 287 2.05 0.35 21.77
CA THR A 287 1.17 0.80 22.85
C THR A 287 1.16 -0.19 24.03
N SER A 288 1.32 -1.49 23.74
CA SER A 288 1.32 -2.56 24.77
C SER A 288 2.62 -2.60 25.61
N LYS A 289 3.67 -1.89 25.21
CA LYS A 289 4.96 -1.80 25.95
C LYS A 289 5.04 -0.61 26.91
N ARG A 290 3.99 0.15 27.04
CA ARG A 290 3.84 1.20 28.03
C ARG A 290 2.99 0.71 29.21
#